data_ff9414a0c679dbd840feac19344f0925
#
_entry.id   ff9414a0c679dbd840feac19344f0925
#
_cell.length_a   1.000
_cell.length_b   1.000
_cell.length_c   1.000
_cell.angle_alpha   90.00
_cell.angle_beta   90.00
_cell.angle_gamma   90.00
#
_symmetry.space_group_name_H-M   'P 1'
#
loop_
_entity.id
_entity.type
_entity.pdbx_description
1 polymer ?
#
loop_
_entity_poly.entity_id
_entity_poly.type
_entity_poly.pdbx_seq_one_letter_code
_entity_poly.pdbx_strand_id
1 'polypeptide(L)' 'MHDTRSYKIFQGGYVIPAKDDKPADYVKAKPPVFHCQVFNGKKTVAFYTRKTYAEAKMEGENSLGR' A
#
# COMPACT_ATOMS: atom_id res chain seq x y z
N MET A 1 9.57 13.43 -21.67
CA MET A 1 9.82 13.21 -20.23
C MET A 1 9.25 11.86 -19.83
N HIS A 2 10.05 11.05 -19.18
CA HIS A 2 9.60 9.72 -18.80
C HIS A 2 8.76 9.79 -17.53
N ASP A 3 7.68 9.02 -17.54
CA ASP A 3 6.85 8.86 -16.35
C ASP A 3 7.53 7.85 -15.45
N THR A 4 7.90 8.26 -14.25
CA THR A 4 8.57 7.41 -13.29
C THR A 4 7.61 6.80 -12.27
N ARG A 5 6.30 6.95 -12.51
CA ARG A 5 5.31 6.40 -11.60
C ARG A 5 5.27 4.88 -11.68
N SER A 6 5.11 4.29 -10.54
CA SER A 6 4.98 2.84 -10.40
C SER A 6 4.09 2.56 -9.19
N TYR A 7 3.71 1.31 -9.03
CA TYR A 7 2.97 0.91 -7.84
C TYR A 7 3.39 -0.48 -7.42
N LYS A 8 3.12 -0.79 -6.16
CA LYS A 8 3.24 -2.16 -5.67
C LYS A 8 2.03 -2.50 -4.84
N ILE A 9 1.69 -3.78 -4.79
CA ILE A 9 0.55 -4.28 -4.04
C ILE A 9 1.07 -5.29 -3.03
N PHE A 10 0.61 -5.17 -1.79
CA PHE A 10 0.97 -6.11 -0.75
C PHE A 10 -0.24 -6.39 0.12
N GLN A 11 -0.32 -7.62 0.58
CA GLN A 11 -1.35 -8.04 1.53
C GLN A 11 -0.95 -7.53 2.89
N GLY A 12 -1.87 -6.87 3.56
CA GLY A 12 -1.44 -6.21 4.76
C GLY A 12 -2.34 -6.34 5.94
N GLY A 13 -1.82 -5.90 7.00
CA GLY A 13 -2.42 -5.52 8.23
C GLY A 13 -1.91 -4.14 8.55
N TYR A 14 -1.60 -3.92 9.80
CA TYR A 14 -1.06 -2.64 10.23
C TYR A 14 -0.01 -2.85 11.30
N VAL A 15 0.85 -1.85 11.43
CA VAL A 15 1.94 -1.88 12.40
C VAL A 15 1.57 -0.98 13.57
N ILE A 16 1.68 -1.52 14.78
CA ILE A 16 1.55 -0.74 16.01
C ILE A 16 2.94 -0.22 16.34
N PRO A 17 3.15 1.10 16.35
CA PRO A 17 4.49 1.64 16.63
C PRO A 17 5.00 1.25 18.00
N ALA A 18 6.31 1.14 18.11
CA ALA A 18 6.95 0.91 19.40
C ALA A 18 6.65 2.05 20.36
N LYS A 19 6.39 1.72 21.59
CA LYS A 19 6.18 2.67 22.68
C LYS A 19 7.05 2.27 23.86
N ASP A 20 7.51 3.25 24.58
CA ASP A 20 8.32 3.18 25.81
C ASP A 20 8.92 1.80 26.10
N ASP A 21 8.10 0.87 26.61
CA ASP A 21 8.58 -0.46 27.03
C ASP A 21 8.08 -1.58 26.12
N LYS A 22 7.40 -1.24 25.00
CA LYS A 22 6.85 -2.25 24.09
C LYS A 22 7.47 -2.10 22.71
N PRO A 23 7.92 -3.21 22.09
CA PRO A 23 8.42 -3.16 20.73
C PRO A 23 7.28 -2.93 19.74
N ALA A 24 7.65 -2.52 18.53
CA ALA A 24 6.69 -2.44 17.43
C ALA A 24 6.11 -3.83 17.17
N ASP A 25 4.84 -3.87 16.82
CA ASP A 25 4.13 -5.11 16.55
C ASP A 25 3.40 -5.00 15.23
N TYR A 26 3.10 -6.16 14.64
CA TYR A 26 2.36 -6.25 13.39
C TYR A 26 1.05 -6.98 13.64
N VAL A 27 -0.06 -6.36 13.26
CA VAL A 27 -1.37 -6.97 13.40
C VAL A 27 -1.90 -7.32 12.02
N LYS A 28 -2.13 -8.61 11.81
CA LYS A 28 -2.67 -9.10 10.56
C LYS A 28 -4.16 -8.75 10.46
N ALA A 29 -4.54 -8.11 9.35
CA ALA A 29 -5.93 -7.76 9.15
C ALA A 29 -6.79 -9.00 8.91
N LYS A 30 -8.00 -8.99 9.49
CA LYS A 30 -9.01 -10.03 9.28
C LYS A 30 -10.34 -9.38 8.99
N PRO A 31 -10.92 -9.56 7.79
CA PRO A 31 -10.33 -10.30 6.66
C PRO A 31 -9.11 -9.58 6.10
N PRO A 32 -8.26 -10.28 5.33
CA PRO A 32 -7.09 -9.65 4.75
C PRO A 32 -7.47 -8.51 3.83
N VAL A 33 -6.65 -7.47 3.82
CA VAL A 33 -6.82 -6.35 2.90
C VAL A 33 -5.59 -6.23 2.03
N PHE A 34 -5.73 -5.53 0.92
CA PHE A 34 -4.64 -5.30 -0.01
C PHE A 34 -4.36 -3.81 -0.09
N HIS A 35 -3.10 -3.47 0.02
CA HIS A 35 -2.66 -2.08 -0.08
C HIS A 35 -1.99 -1.87 -1.42
N CYS A 36 -2.28 -0.75 -2.04
CA CYS A 36 -1.62 -0.33 -3.27
C CYS A 36 -0.88 0.97 -2.97
N GLN A 37 0.44 0.92 -3.05
CA GLN A 37 1.26 2.09 -2.83
C GLN A 37 1.78 2.58 -4.18
N VAL A 38 1.48 3.82 -4.50
CA VAL A 38 1.86 4.43 -5.78
C VAL A 38 3.05 5.35 -5.54
N PHE A 39 4.05 5.22 -6.40
CA PHE A 39 5.29 5.98 -6.29
C PHE A 39 5.47 6.87 -7.51
N ASN A 40 6.14 7.99 -7.31
CA ASN A 40 6.74 8.76 -8.39
C ASN A 40 8.22 8.84 -8.08
N GLY A 41 9.01 8.02 -8.80
CA GLY A 41 10.40 7.83 -8.43
C GLY A 41 10.50 7.14 -7.07
N LYS A 42 11.09 7.80 -6.10
CA LYS A 42 11.24 7.27 -4.74
C LYS A 42 10.18 7.80 -3.76
N LYS A 43 9.30 8.68 -4.25
CA LYS A 43 8.33 9.35 -3.40
C LYS A 43 6.98 8.67 -3.49
N THR A 44 6.35 8.40 -2.34
CA THR A 44 4.98 7.90 -2.31
C THR A 44 4.02 9.06 -2.57
N VAL A 45 3.17 8.91 -3.59
CA VAL A 45 2.20 9.95 -3.96
C VAL A 45 0.77 9.55 -3.69
N ALA A 46 0.49 8.25 -3.48
CA ALA A 46 -0.85 7.79 -3.15
C ALA A 46 -0.76 6.45 -2.43
N PHE A 47 -1.78 6.17 -1.63
CA PHE A 47 -1.86 4.91 -0.91
C PHE A 47 -3.34 4.53 -0.81
N TYR A 48 -3.66 3.31 -1.27
CA TYR A 48 -5.02 2.82 -1.28
C TYR A 48 -5.11 1.51 -0.51
N THR A 49 -6.25 1.27 0.12
CA THR A 49 -6.56 0.02 0.78
C THR A 49 -7.84 -0.53 0.20
N ARG A 50 -7.81 -1.76 -0.27
CA ARG A 50 -8.95 -2.41 -0.90
C ARG A 50 -9.13 -3.82 -0.34
N LYS A 51 -10.30 -4.39 -0.55
CA LYS A 51 -10.63 -5.70 0.00
C LYS A 51 -10.10 -6.85 -0.84
N THR A 52 -9.82 -6.61 -2.12
CA THR A 52 -9.33 -7.65 -3.02
C THR A 52 -8.11 -7.15 -3.77
N TYR A 53 -7.31 -8.11 -4.23
CA TYR A 53 -6.13 -7.81 -5.04
C TYR A 53 -6.53 -7.09 -6.33
N ALA A 54 -7.61 -7.56 -6.97
CA ALA A 54 -8.05 -6.98 -8.24
C ALA A 54 -8.42 -5.50 -8.07
N GLU A 55 -9.09 -5.16 -6.98
CA GLU A 55 -9.44 -3.76 -6.71
C GLU A 55 -8.21 -2.90 -6.46
N ALA A 56 -7.25 -3.43 -5.69
CA ALA A 56 -6.01 -2.71 -5.42
C ALA A 56 -5.22 -2.49 -6.72
N LYS A 57 -5.16 -3.51 -7.57
CA LYS A 57 -4.49 -3.42 -8.86
C LYS A 57 -5.14 -2.36 -9.75
N MET A 58 -6.46 -2.32 -9.76
CA MET A 58 -7.20 -1.33 -10.53
C MET A 58 -6.84 0.09 -10.11
N GLU A 59 -6.74 0.33 -8.80
CA GLU A 59 -6.33 1.64 -8.29
C GLU A 59 -4.92 1.99 -8.76
N GLY A 60 -4.01 1.04 -8.72
CA GLY A 60 -2.65 1.25 -9.18
C GLY A 60 -2.60 1.60 -10.67
N GLU A 61 -3.30 0.84 -11.48
CA GLU A 61 -3.35 1.10 -12.93
C GLU A 61 -3.97 2.46 -13.24
N ASN A 62 -5.05 2.81 -12.55
CA ASN A 62 -5.68 4.12 -12.73
C ASN A 62 -4.73 5.25 -12.35
N SER A 63 -3.95 5.06 -11.30
CA SER A 63 -2.98 6.06 -10.86
C SER A 63 -1.85 6.26 -11.86
N LEU A 64 -1.58 5.26 -12.68
CA LEU A 64 -0.58 5.38 -13.75
C LEU A 64 -1.15 5.97 -15.03
N GLY A 65 -2.44 6.30 -15.06
CA GLY A 65 -3.07 6.89 -16.22
C GLY A 65 -3.43 5.90 -17.32
N ARG A 66 -3.71 4.66 -16.94
CA ARG A 66 -4.05 3.61 -17.89
C ARG A 66 -5.52 3.24 -17.84
#